data_a5d40cff060d2056658bbe4633505eee
#
_entry.id   a5d40cff060d2056658bbe4633505eee
#
_cell.length_a   1.000
_cell.length_b   1.000
_cell.length_c   1.000
_cell.angle_alpha   90.00
_cell.angle_beta   90.00
_cell.angle_gamma   90.00
#
_symmetry.space_group_name_H-M   'P 1'
#
loop_
_entity.id
_entity.type
_entity.pdbx_description
1 polymer ?
#
loop_
_entity_poly.entity_id
_entity_poly.type
_entity_poly.pdbx_seq_one_letter_code
_entity_poly.pdbx_strand_id
1 'polypeptide(L)'
;EHLRQMPEDYLMTASSEEVALHIRLIRSFKDKLFILHHQFHEEGNYHNLTLCCPIGSEAFKKLVGTITAKSLNILGAQIYLKKDGIIIVSLQVEASTKADAEDLEIWKDIKNSLSQLFEGEINLQKILKSRIRYAGAQKKMAMVPRVHVERTAGNPFTVIRVEARDHIGM
;
A
#
# COMPACT_ATOMS: atom_id res chain seq x y z
N GLU A 1 4.54 -18.40 -17.25
CA GLU A 1 3.27 -17.72 -17.57
C GLU A 1 3.12 -16.40 -16.80
N HIS A 2 3.34 -16.38 -15.47
CA HIS A 2 3.21 -15.17 -14.66
C HIS A 2 3.98 -13.97 -15.24
N LEU A 3 5.28 -14.13 -15.53
CA LEU A 3 6.14 -13.05 -16.02
C LEU A 3 5.70 -12.46 -17.36
N ARG A 4 5.09 -13.27 -18.25
CA ARG A 4 4.59 -12.79 -19.56
C ARG A 4 3.39 -11.84 -19.42
N GLN A 5 2.70 -11.90 -18.30
CA GLN A 5 1.51 -11.09 -18.01
C GLN A 5 1.84 -9.84 -17.20
N MET A 6 3.07 -9.73 -16.68
CA MET A 6 3.52 -8.56 -15.90
C MET A 6 3.96 -7.42 -16.83
N PRO A 7 3.98 -6.17 -16.32
CA PRO A 7 4.58 -5.03 -17.01
C PRO A 7 6.06 -5.27 -17.32
N GLU A 8 6.60 -4.57 -18.32
CA GLU A 8 7.99 -4.75 -18.77
C GLU A 8 9.01 -4.35 -17.69
N ASP A 9 8.68 -3.36 -16.87
CA ASP A 9 9.51 -2.84 -15.79
C ASP A 9 9.45 -3.71 -14.51
N TYR A 10 8.56 -4.70 -14.46
CA TYR A 10 8.37 -5.53 -13.28
C TYR A 10 9.66 -6.22 -12.80
N LEU A 11 10.42 -6.83 -13.71
CA LEU A 11 11.68 -7.52 -13.38
C LEU A 11 12.82 -6.56 -13.06
N MET A 12 12.67 -5.28 -13.35
CA MET A 12 13.65 -4.24 -12.98
C MET A 12 13.42 -3.71 -11.57
N THR A 13 12.22 -3.87 -11.04
CA THR A 13 11.78 -3.28 -9.77
C THR A 13 11.45 -4.29 -8.69
N ALA A 14 11.05 -5.51 -9.04
CA ALA A 14 10.74 -6.57 -8.10
C ALA A 14 11.93 -7.51 -7.88
N SER A 15 12.25 -7.82 -6.62
CA SER A 15 13.25 -8.82 -6.25
C SER A 15 12.79 -10.24 -6.58
N SER A 16 13.72 -11.21 -6.58
CA SER A 16 13.38 -12.62 -6.79
C SER A 16 12.42 -13.17 -5.74
N GLU A 17 12.55 -12.73 -4.51
CA GLU A 17 11.71 -13.09 -3.37
C GLU A 17 10.29 -12.55 -3.56
N GLU A 18 10.17 -11.28 -3.98
CA GLU A 18 8.87 -10.67 -4.29
C GLU A 18 8.19 -11.36 -5.46
N VAL A 19 8.92 -11.69 -6.53
CA VAL A 19 8.39 -12.46 -7.66
C VAL A 19 7.85 -13.80 -7.19
N ALA A 20 8.60 -14.55 -6.36
CA ALA A 20 8.16 -15.82 -5.81
C ALA A 20 6.92 -15.68 -4.92
N LEU A 21 6.85 -14.61 -4.11
CA LEU A 21 5.68 -14.29 -3.29
C LEU A 21 4.46 -14.00 -4.17
N HIS A 22 4.60 -13.13 -5.17
CA HIS A 22 3.52 -12.76 -6.08
C HIS A 22 2.93 -13.98 -6.80
N ILE A 23 3.78 -14.90 -7.27
CA ILE A 23 3.34 -16.16 -7.90
C ILE A 23 2.51 -17.00 -6.91
N ARG A 24 2.96 -17.13 -5.66
CA ARG A 24 2.23 -17.89 -4.63
C ARG A 24 0.86 -17.26 -4.32
N LEU A 25 0.81 -15.93 -4.15
CA LEU A 25 -0.42 -15.22 -3.85
C LEU A 25 -1.43 -15.35 -4.99
N ILE A 26 -1.00 -15.16 -6.24
CA ILE A 26 -1.86 -15.27 -7.41
C ILE A 26 -2.41 -16.69 -7.57
N ARG A 27 -1.59 -17.73 -7.34
CA ARG A 27 -2.06 -19.13 -7.38
C ARG A 27 -3.12 -19.44 -6.33
N SER A 28 -3.07 -18.77 -5.17
CA SER A 28 -4.04 -18.95 -4.09
C SER A 28 -5.21 -17.95 -4.15
N PHE A 29 -5.21 -17.05 -5.13
CA PHE A 29 -6.22 -15.99 -5.26
C PHE A 29 -7.60 -16.53 -5.65
N LYS A 30 -7.69 -17.42 -6.67
CA LYS A 30 -8.93 -18.04 -7.17
C LYS A 30 -10.17 -17.14 -7.03
N ASP A 31 -11.18 -17.60 -6.25
CA ASP A 31 -12.48 -16.95 -6.07
C ASP A 31 -12.54 -15.95 -4.90
N LYS A 32 -11.40 -15.46 -4.44
CA LYS A 32 -11.35 -14.51 -3.32
C LYS A 32 -11.49 -13.07 -3.83
N LEU A 33 -12.10 -12.21 -3.02
CA LEU A 33 -12.19 -10.77 -3.32
C LEU A 33 -10.81 -10.11 -3.30
N PHE A 34 -9.94 -10.55 -2.38
CA PHE A 34 -8.53 -10.15 -2.28
C PHE A 34 -7.73 -11.17 -1.49
N ILE A 35 -6.41 -11.07 -1.60
CA ILE A 35 -5.45 -11.72 -0.70
C ILE A 35 -4.53 -10.65 -0.16
N LEU A 36 -4.33 -10.65 1.16
CA LEU A 36 -3.35 -9.82 1.85
C LEU A 36 -2.28 -10.73 2.46
N HIS A 37 -1.02 -10.46 2.11
CA HIS A 37 0.16 -11.03 2.76
C HIS A 37 0.84 -9.94 3.59
N HIS A 38 1.29 -10.29 4.78
CA HIS A 38 2.01 -9.43 5.70
C HIS A 38 3.30 -10.10 6.12
N GLN A 39 4.40 -9.37 6.09
CA GLN A 39 5.71 -9.81 6.53
C GLN A 39 6.44 -8.68 7.24
N PHE A 40 6.99 -8.97 8.42
CA PHE A 40 7.87 -8.04 9.14
C PHE A 40 9.32 -8.25 8.76
N HIS A 41 10.06 -7.16 8.57
CA HIS A 41 11.50 -7.12 8.30
C HIS A 41 12.22 -6.48 9.47
N GLU A 42 12.86 -7.30 10.31
CA GLU A 42 13.52 -6.87 11.54
C GLU A 42 14.68 -5.90 11.27
N GLU A 43 15.53 -6.19 10.28
CA GLU A 43 16.72 -5.38 9.95
C GLU A 43 16.34 -3.94 9.56
N GLY A 44 15.23 -3.77 8.85
CA GLY A 44 14.74 -2.47 8.38
C GLY A 44 13.67 -1.85 9.27
N ASN A 45 13.19 -2.56 10.29
CA ASN A 45 12.09 -2.16 11.16
C ASN A 45 10.85 -1.68 10.40
N TYR A 46 10.43 -2.44 9.39
CA TYR A 46 9.26 -2.14 8.59
C TYR A 46 8.46 -3.41 8.26
N HIS A 47 7.20 -3.20 7.89
CA HIS A 47 6.31 -4.25 7.42
C HIS A 47 6.08 -4.14 5.93
N ASN A 48 6.15 -5.26 5.22
CA ASN A 48 5.67 -5.37 3.85
C ASN A 48 4.26 -5.94 3.82
N LEU A 49 3.35 -5.20 3.17
CA LEU A 49 1.99 -5.62 2.89
C LEU A 49 1.82 -5.82 1.39
N THR A 50 1.50 -7.03 0.96
CA THR A 50 1.23 -7.32 -0.45
C THR A 50 -0.22 -7.73 -0.63
N LEU A 51 -0.97 -6.91 -1.36
CA LEU A 51 -2.38 -7.12 -1.70
C LEU A 51 -2.52 -7.54 -3.16
N CYS A 52 -3.24 -8.63 -3.42
CA CYS A 52 -3.64 -9.05 -4.77
C CYS A 52 -5.16 -9.05 -4.87
N CYS A 53 -5.72 -8.43 -5.92
CA CYS A 53 -7.17 -8.40 -6.17
C CYS A 53 -7.46 -8.04 -7.63
N PRO A 54 -8.74 -8.14 -8.09
CA PRO A 54 -9.13 -7.70 -9.42
C PRO A 54 -8.94 -6.20 -9.61
N ILE A 55 -8.63 -5.78 -10.84
CA ILE A 55 -8.63 -4.37 -11.25
C ILE A 55 -10.02 -3.76 -11.04
N GLY A 56 -10.09 -2.46 -10.76
CA GLY A 56 -11.36 -1.76 -10.52
C GLY A 56 -11.90 -1.86 -9.08
N SER A 57 -11.24 -2.66 -8.21
CA SER A 57 -11.62 -2.83 -6.81
C SER A 57 -11.26 -1.64 -5.90
N GLU A 58 -10.66 -0.57 -6.45
CA GLU A 58 -10.07 0.55 -5.69
C GLU A 58 -9.05 0.08 -4.63
N ALA A 59 -8.34 -1.00 -4.93
CA ALA A 59 -7.46 -1.71 -4.01
C ALA A 59 -6.43 -0.82 -3.32
N PHE A 60 -5.72 -0.01 -4.11
CA PHE A 60 -4.72 0.91 -3.58
C PHE A 60 -5.33 1.90 -2.60
N LYS A 61 -6.44 2.54 -2.98
CA LYS A 61 -7.18 3.49 -2.13
C LYS A 61 -7.66 2.84 -0.83
N LYS A 62 -8.22 1.63 -0.91
CA LYS A 62 -8.69 0.89 0.27
C LYS A 62 -7.54 0.53 1.20
N LEU A 63 -6.43 0.00 0.65
CA LEU A 63 -5.27 -0.40 1.44
C LEU A 63 -4.61 0.81 2.12
N VAL A 64 -4.24 1.85 1.34
CA VAL A 64 -3.62 3.07 1.87
C VAL A 64 -4.52 3.74 2.90
N GLY A 65 -5.81 3.89 2.61
CA GLY A 65 -6.75 4.50 3.54
C GLY A 65 -6.92 3.71 4.84
N THR A 66 -6.87 2.37 4.79
CA THR A 66 -6.90 1.54 5.99
C THR A 66 -5.64 1.73 6.84
N ILE A 67 -4.45 1.71 6.21
CA ILE A 67 -3.17 1.92 6.89
C ILE A 67 -3.13 3.33 7.54
N THR A 68 -3.51 4.35 6.78
CA THR A 68 -3.61 5.73 7.28
C THR A 68 -4.57 5.85 8.47
N ALA A 69 -5.72 5.17 8.42
CA ALA A 69 -6.70 5.17 9.52
C ALA A 69 -6.15 4.54 10.81
N LYS A 70 -5.14 3.70 10.72
CA LYS A 70 -4.42 3.11 11.87
C LYS A 70 -3.19 3.92 12.32
N SER A 71 -2.95 5.10 11.74
CA SER A 71 -1.77 5.96 11.99
C SER A 71 -0.42 5.32 11.65
N LEU A 72 -0.42 4.35 10.80
CA LEU A 72 0.80 3.76 10.30
C LEU A 72 1.35 4.61 9.16
N ASN A 73 2.66 4.85 9.16
CA ASN A 73 3.34 5.63 8.14
C ASN A 73 3.73 4.72 6.96
N ILE A 74 3.43 5.17 5.73
CA ILE A 74 3.80 4.44 4.52
C ILE A 74 5.13 4.99 4.02
N LEU A 75 6.15 4.13 3.95
CA LEU A 75 7.50 4.44 3.50
C LEU A 75 7.64 4.33 1.97
N GLY A 76 6.90 3.44 1.36
CA GLY A 76 6.97 3.18 -0.07
C GLY A 76 5.78 2.36 -0.57
N ALA A 77 5.56 2.46 -1.89
CA ALA A 77 4.50 1.72 -2.57
C ALA A 77 4.97 1.25 -3.95
N GLN A 78 4.59 0.04 -4.33
CA GLN A 78 4.75 -0.51 -5.67
C GLN A 78 3.41 -1.06 -6.15
N ILE A 79 3.08 -0.80 -7.40
CA ILE A 79 1.82 -1.22 -8.00
C ILE A 79 2.11 -1.88 -9.34
N TYR A 80 1.67 -3.12 -9.49
CA TYR A 80 1.81 -3.86 -10.74
C TYR A 80 0.44 -4.28 -11.26
N LEU A 81 0.18 -3.96 -12.51
CA LEU A 81 -1.03 -4.33 -13.20
C LEU A 81 -0.73 -5.47 -14.17
N LYS A 82 -1.27 -6.65 -13.90
CA LYS A 82 -1.18 -7.80 -14.79
C LYS A 82 -2.15 -7.66 -15.98
N LYS A 83 -1.77 -8.20 -17.12
CA LYS A 83 -2.60 -8.20 -18.36
C LYS A 83 -3.91 -8.98 -18.20
N ASP A 84 -3.99 -9.93 -17.26
CA ASP A 84 -5.19 -10.70 -16.93
C ASP A 84 -6.15 -9.98 -15.95
N GLY A 85 -5.89 -8.71 -15.66
CA GLY A 85 -6.77 -7.89 -14.83
C GLY A 85 -6.59 -8.05 -13.32
N ILE A 86 -5.48 -8.64 -12.87
CA ILE A 86 -5.09 -8.66 -11.45
C ILE A 86 -4.16 -7.48 -11.16
N ILE A 87 -4.41 -6.78 -10.06
CA ILE A 87 -3.51 -5.77 -9.51
C ILE A 87 -2.78 -6.34 -8.29
N ILE A 88 -1.48 -6.06 -8.22
CA ILE A 88 -0.63 -6.35 -7.06
C ILE A 88 -0.21 -5.00 -6.49
N VAL A 89 -0.48 -4.78 -5.22
CA VAL A 89 -0.09 -3.58 -4.48
C VAL A 89 0.80 -4.00 -3.33
N SER A 90 2.04 -3.53 -3.31
CA SER A 90 2.97 -3.73 -2.20
C SER A 90 3.21 -2.39 -1.50
N LEU A 91 3.05 -2.36 -0.17
CA LEU A 91 3.33 -1.22 0.68
C LEU A 91 4.41 -1.57 1.68
N GLN A 92 5.37 -0.67 1.85
CA GLN A 92 6.27 -0.67 3.00
C GLN A 92 5.69 0.26 4.06
N VAL A 93 5.48 -0.26 5.26
CA VAL A 93 4.86 0.45 6.37
C VAL A 93 5.82 0.45 7.54
N GLU A 94 6.08 1.63 8.10
CA GLU A 94 6.96 1.79 9.25
C GLU A 94 6.40 1.11 10.50
N ALA A 95 7.24 0.38 11.22
CA ALA A 95 6.91 -0.08 12.55
C ALA A 95 7.24 1.04 13.56
N SER A 96 6.22 1.67 14.13
CA SER A 96 6.39 2.82 15.03
C SER A 96 7.18 2.48 16.29
N THR A 97 7.03 1.25 16.80
CA THR A 97 7.83 0.69 17.90
C THR A 97 8.06 -0.82 17.68
N LYS A 98 9.04 -1.42 18.41
CA LYS A 98 9.19 -2.89 18.40
C LYS A 98 7.94 -3.62 18.91
N ALA A 99 7.19 -3.01 19.82
CA ALA A 99 5.93 -3.55 20.33
C ALA A 99 4.84 -3.57 19.23
N ASP A 100 4.79 -2.54 18.37
CA ASP A 100 3.83 -2.49 17.25
C ASP A 100 4.18 -3.52 16.16
N ALA A 101 5.48 -3.88 16.02
CA ALA A 101 5.93 -4.89 15.08
C ALA A 101 5.38 -6.29 15.41
N GLU A 102 5.20 -6.58 16.70
CA GLU A 102 4.69 -7.85 17.21
C GLU A 102 3.19 -7.82 17.51
N ASP A 103 2.52 -6.65 17.40
CA ASP A 103 1.10 -6.51 17.68
C ASP A 103 0.25 -7.16 16.58
N LEU A 104 0.02 -8.45 16.74
CA LEU A 104 -0.85 -9.25 15.87
C LEU A 104 -2.27 -8.69 15.77
N GLU A 105 -2.75 -7.93 16.76
CA GLU A 105 -4.11 -7.39 16.79
C GLU A 105 -4.29 -6.27 15.75
N ILE A 106 -3.29 -5.39 15.57
CA ILE A 106 -3.38 -4.33 14.57
C ILE A 106 -3.47 -4.89 13.16
N TRP A 107 -2.71 -5.97 12.87
CA TRP A 107 -2.72 -6.61 11.54
C TRP A 107 -3.99 -7.40 11.28
N LYS A 108 -4.58 -8.03 12.30
CA LYS A 108 -5.91 -8.64 12.21
C LYS A 108 -6.99 -7.59 11.94
N ASP A 109 -6.91 -6.45 12.64
CA ASP A 109 -7.87 -5.36 12.48
C ASP A 109 -7.77 -4.70 11.10
N ILE A 110 -6.55 -4.53 10.55
CA ILE A 110 -6.33 -4.09 9.17
C ILE A 110 -7.00 -5.05 8.19
N LYS A 111 -6.78 -6.36 8.35
CA LYS A 111 -7.36 -7.38 7.49
C LYS A 111 -8.89 -7.37 7.56
N ASN A 112 -9.47 -7.27 8.75
CA ASN A 112 -10.91 -7.19 8.96
C ASN A 112 -11.51 -5.93 8.32
N SER A 113 -10.87 -4.78 8.52
CA SER A 113 -11.30 -3.51 7.90
C SER A 113 -11.26 -3.57 6.38
N LEU A 114 -10.23 -4.21 5.81
CA LEU A 114 -10.15 -4.44 4.37
C LEU A 114 -11.25 -5.37 3.88
N SER A 115 -11.54 -6.48 4.59
CA SER A 115 -12.65 -7.38 4.23
C SER A 115 -13.96 -6.61 4.14
N GLN A 116 -14.31 -5.86 5.17
CA GLN A 116 -15.52 -5.05 5.20
C GLN A 116 -15.58 -4.00 4.07
N LEU A 117 -14.43 -3.38 3.73
CA LEU A 117 -14.34 -2.44 2.61
C LEU A 117 -14.51 -3.11 1.24
N PHE A 118 -13.98 -4.31 1.05
CA PHE A 118 -14.12 -5.06 -0.20
C PHE A 118 -15.53 -5.65 -0.37
N GLU A 119 -16.17 -6.05 0.72
CA GLU A 119 -17.55 -6.54 0.77
C GLU A 119 -18.58 -5.40 0.69
N GLY A 120 -18.13 -4.14 0.79
CA GLY A 120 -19.00 -2.97 0.72
C GLY A 120 -19.80 -2.71 2.00
N GLU A 121 -19.49 -3.39 3.09
CA GLU A 121 -20.18 -3.22 4.39
C GLU A 121 -19.89 -1.87 5.04
N ILE A 122 -18.68 -1.33 4.81
CA ILE A 122 -18.27 -0.03 5.33
C ILE A 122 -17.70 0.85 4.22
N ASN A 123 -17.75 2.17 4.46
CA ASN A 123 -17.18 3.15 3.57
C ASN A 123 -15.84 3.66 4.14
N LEU A 124 -14.81 3.77 3.29
CA LEU A 124 -13.50 4.27 3.66
C LEU A 124 -13.56 5.65 4.31
N GLN A 125 -14.43 6.55 3.82
CA GLN A 125 -14.61 7.87 4.42
C GLN A 125 -15.08 7.80 5.89
N LYS A 126 -15.88 6.78 6.24
CA LYS A 126 -16.32 6.57 7.63
C LYS A 126 -15.14 6.21 8.53
N ILE A 127 -14.25 5.34 8.06
CA ILE A 127 -13.03 4.95 8.79
C ILE A 127 -12.11 6.17 8.98
N LEU A 128 -11.87 6.95 7.93
CA LEU A 128 -11.00 8.12 7.98
C LEU A 128 -11.59 9.25 8.85
N LYS A 129 -12.90 9.50 8.79
CA LYS A 129 -13.57 10.53 9.60
C LYS A 129 -13.48 10.26 11.10
N SER A 130 -13.53 9.02 11.54
CA SER A 130 -13.35 8.68 12.95
C SER A 130 -11.97 9.11 13.45
N ARG A 131 -10.96 9.06 12.59
CA ARG A 131 -9.59 9.45 12.92
C ARG A 131 -9.33 10.95 12.92
N ILE A 132 -9.89 11.67 11.95
CA ILE A 132 -9.72 13.14 11.83
C ILE A 132 -10.21 13.83 13.10
N ARG A 133 -11.19 13.28 13.80
CA ARG A 133 -11.69 13.81 15.09
C ARG A 133 -10.66 13.71 16.23
N TYR A 134 -9.69 12.79 16.16
CA TYR A 134 -8.65 12.60 17.17
C TYR A 134 -7.33 13.30 16.83
N ALA A 135 -7.08 13.62 15.57
CA ALA A 135 -5.96 14.47 15.16
C ALA A 135 -6.33 15.92 15.46
N GLY A 136 -6.04 16.36 16.70
CA GLY A 136 -6.29 17.73 17.17
C GLY A 136 -5.75 18.76 16.19
N ALA A 137 -6.36 19.94 16.20
CA ALA A 137 -6.04 21.08 15.35
C ALA A 137 -4.53 21.44 15.39
N GLN A 138 -3.75 20.83 14.51
CA GLN A 138 -2.36 21.24 14.30
C GLN A 138 -2.36 22.64 13.70
N LYS A 139 -1.61 23.57 14.32
CA LYS A 139 -1.44 24.95 13.85
C LYS A 139 -1.18 24.96 12.32
N LYS A 140 -2.03 25.67 11.60
CA LYS A 140 -1.93 25.85 10.15
C LYS A 140 -0.73 26.73 9.80
N MET A 141 0.44 26.15 9.64
CA MET A 141 1.51 26.82 8.89
C MET A 141 1.22 26.62 7.41
N ALA A 142 1.07 27.71 6.67
CA ALA A 142 0.84 27.65 5.22
C ALA A 142 2.14 27.24 4.51
N MET A 143 2.19 26.01 4.00
CA MET A 143 3.22 25.55 3.09
C MET A 143 2.59 25.40 1.70
N VAL A 144 3.16 26.04 0.68
CA VAL A 144 2.74 25.88 -0.71
C VAL A 144 3.37 24.58 -1.23
N PRO A 145 2.57 23.62 -1.70
CA PRO A 145 3.11 22.38 -2.27
C PRO A 145 3.98 22.67 -3.49
N ARG A 146 5.10 21.96 -3.63
CA ARG A 146 6.00 22.06 -4.79
C ARG A 146 6.12 20.68 -5.44
N VAL A 147 6.13 20.67 -6.77
CA VAL A 147 6.31 19.46 -7.57
C VAL A 147 7.49 19.69 -8.51
N HIS A 148 8.46 18.81 -8.44
CA HIS A 148 9.62 18.76 -9.34
C HIS A 148 9.56 17.50 -10.17
N VAL A 149 9.73 17.63 -11.48
CA VAL A 149 9.76 16.50 -12.42
C VAL A 149 11.16 16.43 -13.04
N GLU A 150 11.84 15.32 -12.80
CA GLU A 150 13.19 15.08 -13.31
C GLU A 150 13.17 13.94 -14.33
N ARG A 151 13.72 14.22 -15.52
CA ARG A 151 13.95 13.22 -16.57
C ARG A 151 15.43 13.22 -16.93
N THR A 152 16.06 12.08 -16.77
CA THR A 152 17.47 11.89 -17.16
C THR A 152 17.49 11.11 -18.48
N ALA A 153 18.24 11.61 -19.46
CA ALA A 153 18.42 10.90 -20.74
C ALA A 153 19.01 9.51 -20.49
N GLY A 154 18.39 8.48 -21.08
CA GLY A 154 18.78 7.07 -20.90
C GLY A 154 18.16 6.38 -19.67
N ASN A 155 17.43 7.09 -18.82
CA ASN A 155 16.67 6.49 -17.73
C ASN A 155 15.20 6.26 -18.20
N PRO A 156 14.67 5.03 -18.13
CA PRO A 156 13.28 4.74 -18.51
C PRO A 156 12.26 5.34 -17.53
N PHE A 157 12.70 5.79 -16.35
CA PHE A 157 11.83 6.32 -15.30
C PHE A 157 11.81 7.87 -15.30
N THR A 158 10.65 8.41 -14.97
CA THR A 158 10.50 9.81 -14.61
C THR A 158 10.43 9.93 -13.09
N VAL A 159 11.28 10.73 -12.50
CA VAL A 159 11.27 10.99 -11.05
C VAL A 159 10.38 12.22 -10.79
N ILE A 160 9.39 12.04 -9.95
CA ILE A 160 8.52 13.13 -9.48
C ILE A 160 8.79 13.30 -7.98
N ARG A 161 9.32 14.48 -7.62
CA ARG A 161 9.52 14.87 -6.22
C ARG A 161 8.40 15.81 -5.80
N VAL A 162 7.68 15.45 -4.76
CA VAL A 162 6.60 16.26 -4.19
C VAL A 162 7.02 16.72 -2.81
N GLU A 163 7.04 18.02 -2.60
CA GLU A 163 7.22 18.64 -1.28
C GLU A 163 5.88 19.22 -0.86
N ALA A 164 5.28 18.63 0.16
CA ALA A 164 3.98 19.06 0.66
C ALA A 164 3.92 18.86 2.16
N ARG A 165 2.94 19.53 2.80
CA ARG A 165 2.67 19.30 4.20
C ARG A 165 2.05 17.92 4.38
N ASP A 166 2.51 17.20 5.41
CA ASP A 166 1.91 15.92 5.79
C ASP A 166 0.46 16.13 6.29
N HIS A 167 -0.46 15.42 5.68
CA HIS A 167 -1.87 15.37 6.06
C HIS A 167 -2.34 13.92 6.10
N ILE A 168 -3.27 13.63 6.99
CA ILE A 168 -3.90 12.30 7.06
C ILE A 168 -4.55 11.99 5.70
N GLY A 169 -4.09 10.91 5.06
CA GLY A 169 -4.61 10.45 3.76
C GLY A 169 -3.92 11.04 2.54
N MET A 170 -2.73 11.66 2.73
CA MET A 170 -1.90 12.11 1.64
C MET A 170 -0.81 11.09 1.35
#